data_ef1f848742ddd48d8783ee9cc5aac54c
#
_entry.id   ef1f848742ddd48d8783ee9cc5aac54c
#
_cell.length_a   1.000
_cell.length_b   1.000
_cell.length_c   1.000
_cell.angle_alpha   90.00
_cell.angle_beta   90.00
_cell.angle_gamma   90.00
#
_symmetry.space_group_name_H-M   'P 1'
#
loop_
_entity.id
_entity.type
_entity.pdbx_description
1 polymer ?
#
loop_
_entity_poly.entity_id
_entity_poly.type
_entity_poly.pdbx_seq_one_letter_code
_entity_poly.pdbx_strand_id
1 'polypeptide(L)'
;NTVEKVCLREKKIAPCLACEACLNNGGICVQGDDMGEVLAKLIDADMIVLSTPVYYYSVCAQLKAMIDRTLPIGADGGKMKNKEFYFITTAADAPRAMERTMADLQGFVECVPGSVVKGKVYGQAFEVGEIKGSPAMKEAYELGRNC
;
A
#
# COMPACT_ATOMS: atom_id res chain seq x y z
N ASN A 1 -16.84 -8.60 -6.62
CA ASN A 1 -15.42 -8.34 -6.90
C ASN A 1 -14.57 -9.55 -6.57
N THR A 2 -13.52 -9.80 -7.36
CA THR A 2 -12.48 -10.78 -7.01
C THR A 2 -11.45 -10.09 -6.11
N VAL A 3 -11.17 -10.70 -4.96
CA VAL A 3 -10.24 -10.13 -3.98
C VAL A 3 -9.03 -11.04 -3.84
N GLU A 4 -7.84 -10.47 -3.94
CA GLU A 4 -6.58 -11.14 -3.68
C GLU A 4 -5.83 -10.45 -2.53
N LYS A 5 -5.30 -11.23 -1.59
CA LYS A 5 -4.48 -10.72 -0.49
C LYS A 5 -3.02 -11.04 -0.72
N VAL A 6 -2.17 -10.02 -0.72
CA VAL A 6 -0.71 -10.14 -0.76
C VAL A 6 -0.14 -9.81 0.61
N CYS A 7 0.47 -10.79 1.26
CA CYS A 7 1.13 -10.63 2.55
C CYS A 7 2.61 -10.30 2.34
N LEU A 8 2.99 -9.02 2.44
CA LEU A 8 4.35 -8.57 2.13
C LEU A 8 5.44 -9.16 3.04
N ARG A 9 5.12 -9.59 4.26
CA ARG A 9 6.09 -10.26 5.14
C ARG A 9 6.51 -11.64 4.60
N GLU A 10 5.72 -12.23 3.72
CA GLU A 10 5.98 -13.54 3.10
C GLU A 10 6.70 -13.40 1.75
N LYS A 11 6.92 -12.17 1.31
CA LYS A 11 7.60 -11.83 0.06
C LYS A 11 9.03 -11.39 0.31
N LYS A 12 9.92 -11.82 -0.55
CA LYS A 12 11.32 -11.36 -0.58
C LYS A 12 11.40 -10.14 -1.49
N ILE A 13 11.28 -8.95 -0.91
CA ILE A 13 11.38 -7.68 -1.61
C ILE A 13 12.52 -6.88 -0.99
N ALA A 14 13.63 -6.77 -1.71
CA ALA A 14 14.76 -5.96 -1.29
C ALA A 14 14.47 -4.46 -1.50
N PRO A 15 15.09 -3.55 -0.72
CA PRO A 15 14.99 -2.12 -0.95
C PRO A 15 15.43 -1.71 -2.36
N CYS A 16 14.90 -0.58 -2.86
CA CYS A 16 15.32 -0.02 -4.14
C CYS A 16 16.80 0.38 -4.10
N LEU A 17 17.57 0.01 -5.14
CA LEU A 17 18.99 0.38 -5.28
C LEU A 17 19.21 1.77 -5.88
N ALA A 18 18.14 2.48 -6.26
CA ALA A 18 18.18 3.76 -6.97
C ALA A 18 19.10 3.74 -8.23
N CYS A 19 19.22 2.58 -8.88
CA CYS A 19 20.09 2.39 -10.04
C CYS A 19 19.47 2.87 -11.36
N GLU A 20 18.16 3.23 -11.36
CA GLU A 20 17.40 3.75 -12.49
C GLU A 20 17.39 2.87 -13.75
N ALA A 21 17.93 1.66 -13.69
CA ALA A 21 17.97 0.74 -14.83
C ALA A 21 16.57 0.45 -15.40
N CYS A 22 15.54 0.42 -14.56
CA CYS A 22 14.15 0.22 -14.98
C CYS A 22 13.61 1.31 -15.91
N LEU A 23 14.15 2.53 -15.85
CA LEU A 23 13.74 3.63 -16.73
C LEU A 23 14.21 3.41 -18.19
N ASN A 24 15.26 2.61 -18.37
CA ASN A 24 15.93 2.39 -19.65
C ASN A 24 15.72 0.99 -20.24
N ASN A 25 14.99 0.09 -19.56
CA ASN A 25 14.81 -1.29 -19.98
C ASN A 25 13.34 -1.73 -20.06
N GLY A 26 12.44 -0.80 -20.37
CA GLY A 26 11.01 -1.09 -20.55
C GLY A 26 10.25 -1.31 -19.22
N GLY A 27 10.74 -0.77 -18.13
CA GLY A 27 10.07 -0.87 -16.83
C GLY A 27 10.32 -2.20 -16.13
N ILE A 28 11.47 -2.83 -16.34
CA ILE A 28 11.84 -4.09 -15.69
C ILE A 28 12.90 -3.81 -14.61
N CYS A 29 12.62 -4.19 -13.36
CA CYS A 29 13.61 -4.07 -12.30
C CYS A 29 14.71 -5.13 -12.46
N VAL A 30 15.96 -4.72 -12.26
CA VAL A 30 17.13 -5.63 -12.35
C VAL A 30 17.24 -6.60 -11.16
N GLN A 31 16.54 -6.33 -10.06
CA GLN A 31 16.50 -7.23 -8.91
C GLN A 31 15.50 -8.37 -9.17
N GLY A 32 16.01 -9.60 -9.19
CA GLY A 32 15.22 -10.82 -9.43
C GLY A 32 14.60 -11.35 -8.12
N ASP A 33 13.66 -10.60 -7.54
CA ASP A 33 12.94 -10.97 -6.33
C ASP A 33 11.42 -10.98 -6.54
N ASP A 34 10.62 -11.17 -5.48
CA ASP A 34 9.16 -11.30 -5.59
C ASP A 34 8.44 -9.99 -6.00
N MET A 35 9.17 -8.87 -6.15
CA MET A 35 8.56 -7.60 -6.54
C MET A 35 7.92 -7.65 -7.92
N GLY A 36 8.47 -8.43 -8.86
CA GLY A 36 7.89 -8.57 -10.19
C GLY A 36 6.45 -9.08 -10.17
N GLU A 37 6.16 -10.08 -9.35
CA GLU A 37 4.80 -10.59 -9.13
C GLU A 37 3.89 -9.52 -8.52
N VAL A 38 4.38 -8.78 -7.52
CA VAL A 38 3.60 -7.72 -6.87
C VAL A 38 3.29 -6.57 -7.83
N LEU A 39 4.24 -6.18 -8.68
CA LEU A 39 4.03 -5.16 -9.71
C LEU A 39 2.93 -5.57 -10.69
N ALA A 40 2.91 -6.82 -11.15
CA ALA A 40 1.87 -7.32 -12.04
C ALA A 40 0.48 -7.20 -11.39
N LYS A 41 0.35 -7.59 -10.13
CA LYS A 41 -0.91 -7.47 -9.37
C LYS A 41 -1.35 -6.01 -9.17
N LEU A 42 -0.43 -5.08 -8.92
CA LEU A 42 -0.73 -3.65 -8.81
C LEU A 42 -1.22 -3.05 -10.13
N ILE A 43 -0.68 -3.53 -11.26
CA ILE A 43 -1.12 -3.10 -12.60
C ILE A 43 -2.54 -3.60 -12.88
N ASP A 44 -2.84 -4.86 -12.57
CA ASP A 44 -4.09 -5.52 -12.92
C ASP A 44 -5.26 -5.12 -12.00
N ALA A 45 -4.97 -4.73 -10.75
CA ALA A 45 -6.02 -4.35 -9.80
C ALA A 45 -6.68 -3.01 -10.17
N ASP A 46 -8.00 -2.94 -10.11
CA ASP A 46 -8.77 -1.68 -10.19
C ASP A 46 -8.74 -0.94 -8.85
N MET A 47 -8.79 -1.70 -7.75
CA MET A 47 -8.80 -1.21 -6.38
C MET A 47 -7.63 -1.78 -5.59
N ILE A 48 -6.97 -0.93 -4.82
CA ILE A 48 -5.79 -1.30 -4.03
C ILE A 48 -6.02 -0.90 -2.57
N VAL A 49 -6.03 -1.89 -1.68
CA VAL A 49 -6.08 -1.66 -0.23
C VAL A 49 -4.66 -1.76 0.33
N LEU A 50 -4.13 -0.65 0.83
CA LEU A 50 -2.86 -0.61 1.53
C LEU A 50 -3.11 -0.70 3.03
N SER A 51 -2.66 -1.81 3.65
CA SER A 51 -2.81 -2.04 5.08
C SER A 51 -1.45 -2.13 5.76
N THR A 52 -1.26 -1.35 6.83
CA THR A 52 0.03 -1.28 7.54
C THR A 52 -0.14 -1.00 9.03
N PRO A 53 0.66 -1.63 9.90
CA PRO A 53 0.88 -1.09 11.24
C PRO A 53 1.65 0.23 11.14
N VAL A 54 1.48 1.07 12.16
CA VAL A 54 2.25 2.30 12.29
C VAL A 54 3.51 2.03 13.10
N TYR A 55 4.66 2.23 12.50
CA TYR A 55 5.94 2.15 13.17
C TYR A 55 6.66 3.50 13.06
N TYR A 56 6.95 4.12 14.20
CA TYR A 56 7.58 5.44 14.25
C TYR A 56 6.85 6.49 13.40
N TYR A 57 5.52 6.51 13.46
CA TYR A 57 4.63 7.41 12.72
C TYR A 57 4.67 7.25 11.19
N SER A 58 5.14 6.13 10.67
CA SER A 58 5.22 5.84 9.23
C SER A 58 4.76 4.43 8.91
N VAL A 59 4.72 4.08 7.63
CA VAL A 59 4.42 2.72 7.15
C VAL A 59 5.51 1.74 7.58
N CYS A 60 5.18 0.46 7.70
CA CYS A 60 6.17 -0.58 7.99
C CYS A 60 7.18 -0.72 6.84
N ALA A 61 8.37 -1.21 7.16
CA ALA A 61 9.49 -1.33 6.21
C ALA A 61 9.15 -2.15 4.97
N GLN A 62 8.38 -3.22 5.11
CA GLN A 62 7.97 -4.07 3.99
C GLN A 62 7.10 -3.31 2.99
N LEU A 63 6.14 -2.51 3.49
CA LEU A 63 5.29 -1.69 2.64
C LEU A 63 6.09 -0.57 1.98
N LYS A 64 7.02 0.07 2.71
CA LYS A 64 7.89 1.10 2.14
C LYS A 64 8.78 0.54 1.04
N ALA A 65 9.38 -0.64 1.25
CA ALA A 65 10.19 -1.31 0.22
C ALA A 65 9.36 -1.59 -1.04
N MET A 66 8.13 -2.06 -0.90
CA MET A 66 7.20 -2.26 -2.02
C MET A 66 6.93 -0.94 -2.73
N ILE A 67 6.57 0.13 -2.02
CA ILE A 67 6.30 1.46 -2.58
C ILE A 67 7.50 1.97 -3.38
N ASP A 68 8.72 1.94 -2.79
CA ASP A 68 9.94 2.43 -3.45
C ASP A 68 10.29 1.65 -4.72
N ARG A 69 9.82 0.42 -4.81
CA ARG A 69 10.04 -0.48 -5.95
C ARG A 69 8.95 -0.39 -7.02
N THR A 70 7.97 0.53 -6.89
CA THR A 70 6.95 0.75 -7.94
C THR A 70 7.42 1.65 -9.07
N LEU A 71 8.60 2.26 -9.00
CA LEU A 71 9.16 3.12 -10.05
C LEU A 71 9.03 2.52 -11.46
N PRO A 72 9.25 1.20 -11.71
CA PRO A 72 9.13 0.61 -13.04
C PRO A 72 7.74 0.75 -13.69
N ILE A 73 6.69 0.85 -12.89
CA ILE A 73 5.30 0.91 -13.36
C ILE A 73 4.65 2.27 -13.17
N GLY A 74 5.31 3.19 -12.46
CA GLY A 74 4.82 4.53 -12.14
C GLY A 74 5.44 5.64 -12.99
N ALA A 75 6.62 5.42 -13.57
CA ALA A 75 7.31 6.42 -14.37
C ALA A 75 6.63 6.67 -15.74
N ASP A 76 6.71 7.90 -16.25
CA ASP A 76 6.29 8.31 -17.59
C ASP A 76 4.82 8.00 -17.95
N GLY A 77 3.90 8.28 -17.05
CA GLY A 77 2.48 8.01 -17.28
C GLY A 77 2.12 6.54 -17.21
N GLY A 78 2.90 5.81 -16.52
CA GLY A 78 3.04 4.41 -16.21
C GLY A 78 1.87 3.45 -16.38
N LYS A 79 2.17 2.19 -16.23
CA LYS A 79 1.19 1.09 -16.31
C LYS A 79 0.19 1.12 -15.15
N MET A 80 0.59 1.68 -13.99
CA MET A 80 -0.27 1.87 -12.81
C MET A 80 -0.89 3.27 -12.86
N LYS A 81 -2.19 3.35 -13.17
CA LYS A 81 -2.94 4.60 -13.27
C LYS A 81 -4.44 4.36 -13.05
N ASN A 82 -5.18 5.43 -12.72
CA ASN A 82 -6.64 5.41 -12.58
C ASN A 82 -7.12 4.37 -11.55
N LYS A 83 -6.39 4.22 -10.43
CA LYS A 83 -6.70 3.25 -9.38
C LYS A 83 -7.51 3.89 -8.24
N GLU A 84 -8.36 3.10 -7.61
CA GLU A 84 -8.99 3.46 -6.35
C GLU A 84 -8.18 2.89 -5.18
N PHE A 85 -7.79 3.75 -4.26
CA PHE A 85 -7.01 3.36 -3.08
C PHE A 85 -7.85 3.43 -1.81
N TYR A 86 -7.60 2.48 -0.92
CA TYR A 86 -8.12 2.45 0.44
C TYR A 86 -6.98 2.22 1.40
N PHE A 87 -6.98 2.93 2.53
CA PHE A 87 -5.93 2.81 3.54
C PHE A 87 -6.47 2.24 4.84
N ILE A 88 -5.76 1.27 5.39
CA ILE A 88 -6.03 0.73 6.72
C ILE A 88 -4.75 0.83 7.53
N THR A 89 -4.75 1.64 8.58
CA THR A 89 -3.61 1.73 9.50
C THR A 89 -4.01 1.24 10.88
N THR A 90 -3.06 0.62 11.58
CA THR A 90 -3.25 0.18 12.95
C THR A 90 -2.13 0.69 13.84
N ALA A 91 -2.48 1.19 15.02
CA ALA A 91 -1.54 1.64 16.04
C ALA A 91 -2.08 1.37 17.44
N ALA A 92 -1.19 1.23 18.41
CA ALA A 92 -1.55 1.22 19.82
C ALA A 92 -1.96 2.61 20.31
N ASP A 93 -1.39 3.64 19.74
CA ASP A 93 -1.59 5.05 20.09
C ASP A 93 -2.84 5.64 19.41
N ALA A 94 -3.21 6.84 19.82
CA ALA A 94 -4.37 7.58 19.32
C ALA A 94 -4.30 7.85 17.79
N PRO A 95 -5.43 8.18 17.14
CA PRO A 95 -5.50 8.44 15.69
C PRO A 95 -4.43 9.40 15.15
N ARG A 96 -4.01 10.39 15.94
CA ARG A 96 -2.93 11.32 15.58
C ARG A 96 -1.62 10.61 15.21
N ALA A 97 -1.33 9.45 15.80
CA ALA A 97 -0.14 8.66 15.44
C ALA A 97 -0.23 8.09 14.02
N MET A 98 -1.44 7.83 13.56
CA MET A 98 -1.73 7.27 12.23
C MET A 98 -1.82 8.32 11.13
N GLU A 99 -2.07 9.59 11.45
CA GLU A 99 -2.24 10.67 10.46
C GLU A 99 -1.01 10.86 9.56
N ARG A 100 0.21 10.74 10.12
CA ARG A 100 1.44 10.85 9.33
C ARG A 100 1.58 9.67 8.38
N THR A 101 1.30 8.47 8.84
CA THR A 101 1.29 7.27 7.99
C THR A 101 0.26 7.38 6.86
N MET A 102 -0.92 7.94 7.16
CA MET A 102 -1.93 8.23 6.13
C MET A 102 -1.45 9.29 5.12
N ALA A 103 -0.67 10.28 5.57
CA ALA A 103 -0.06 11.27 4.68
C ALA A 103 1.03 10.65 3.79
N ASP A 104 1.86 9.75 4.31
CA ASP A 104 2.86 9.00 3.53
C ASP A 104 2.18 8.20 2.41
N LEU A 105 1.10 7.48 2.74
CA LEU A 105 0.31 6.73 1.76
C LEU A 105 -0.38 7.64 0.74
N GLN A 106 -0.88 8.79 1.17
CA GLN A 106 -1.47 9.79 0.29
C GLN A 106 -0.44 10.31 -0.72
N GLY A 107 0.79 10.64 -0.26
CA GLY A 107 1.88 11.06 -1.13
C GLY A 107 2.24 10.01 -2.18
N PHE A 108 2.19 8.73 -1.83
CA PHE A 108 2.35 7.65 -2.82
C PHE A 108 1.25 7.70 -3.90
N VAL A 109 -0.01 7.82 -3.50
CA VAL A 109 -1.14 7.85 -4.45
C VAL A 109 -1.08 9.08 -5.36
N GLU A 110 -0.62 10.23 -4.87
CA GLU A 110 -0.41 11.44 -5.68
C GLU A 110 0.62 11.24 -6.80
N CYS A 111 1.53 10.27 -6.65
CA CYS A 111 2.47 9.88 -7.69
C CYS A 111 1.85 8.87 -8.69
N VAL A 112 0.61 8.41 -8.51
CA VAL A 112 -0.07 7.46 -9.40
C VAL A 112 -1.13 8.18 -10.22
N PRO A 113 -0.90 8.43 -11.53
CA PRO A 113 -1.74 9.28 -12.35
C PRO A 113 -3.22 8.87 -12.35
N GLY A 114 -4.11 9.84 -12.16
CA GLY A 114 -5.57 9.64 -12.21
C GLY A 114 -6.15 8.81 -11.06
N SER A 115 -5.34 8.47 -10.05
CA SER A 115 -5.77 7.66 -8.92
C SER A 115 -6.36 8.51 -7.80
N VAL A 116 -7.24 7.91 -7.00
CA VAL A 116 -7.95 8.59 -5.90
C VAL A 116 -8.00 7.72 -4.65
N VAL A 117 -7.99 8.35 -3.49
CA VAL A 117 -8.23 7.68 -2.20
C VAL A 117 -9.72 7.75 -1.89
N LYS A 118 -10.36 6.59 -1.76
CA LYS A 118 -11.80 6.43 -1.52
C LYS A 118 -12.16 6.21 -0.06
N GLY A 119 -11.25 5.66 0.73
CA GLY A 119 -11.51 5.38 2.14
C GLY A 119 -10.26 5.26 2.99
N LYS A 120 -10.38 5.60 4.27
CA LYS A 120 -9.32 5.52 5.27
C LYS A 120 -9.89 4.96 6.56
N VAL A 121 -9.26 3.92 7.11
CA VAL A 121 -9.66 3.31 8.39
C VAL A 121 -8.52 3.43 9.39
N TYR A 122 -8.85 3.89 10.59
CA TYR A 122 -7.93 4.10 11.70
C TYR A 122 -8.23 3.07 12.81
N GLY A 123 -7.45 2.02 12.88
CA GLY A 123 -7.59 0.96 13.85
C GLY A 123 -6.72 1.20 15.08
N GLN A 124 -7.30 1.59 16.21
CA GLN A 124 -6.58 1.66 17.47
C GLN A 124 -6.73 0.36 18.24
N ALA A 125 -5.62 -0.26 18.60
CA ALA A 125 -5.57 -1.47 19.42
C ALA A 125 -4.18 -1.64 20.03
N PHE A 126 -4.11 -1.95 21.32
CA PHE A 126 -2.87 -2.22 22.03
C PHE A 126 -2.58 -3.72 22.07
N GLU A 127 -3.60 -4.51 22.39
CA GLU A 127 -3.46 -5.96 22.54
C GLU A 127 -3.87 -6.73 21.28
N VAL A 128 -3.32 -7.92 21.13
CA VAL A 128 -3.67 -8.82 20.01
C VAL A 128 -5.15 -9.21 20.08
N GLY A 129 -5.88 -8.88 19.03
CA GLY A 129 -7.31 -9.20 18.91
C GLY A 129 -8.24 -8.14 19.49
N GLU A 130 -7.77 -7.12 20.18
CA GLU A 130 -8.57 -6.03 20.74
C GLU A 130 -9.38 -5.30 19.68
N ILE A 131 -8.85 -5.20 18.46
CA ILE A 131 -9.53 -4.57 17.32
C ILE A 131 -10.85 -5.26 16.93
N LYS A 132 -11.05 -6.53 17.32
CA LYS A 132 -12.26 -7.29 16.98
C LYS A 132 -13.50 -6.63 17.58
N GLY A 133 -14.51 -6.39 16.74
CA GLY A 133 -15.74 -5.74 17.16
C GLY A 133 -15.64 -4.23 17.35
N SER A 134 -14.48 -3.62 17.11
CA SER A 134 -14.30 -2.17 17.19
C SER A 134 -15.06 -1.43 16.08
N PRO A 135 -15.32 -0.12 16.25
CA PRO A 135 -15.88 0.72 15.18
C PRO A 135 -15.05 0.66 13.88
N ALA A 136 -13.71 0.60 13.99
CA ALA A 136 -12.82 0.50 12.84
C ALA A 136 -13.03 -0.80 12.03
N MET A 137 -13.29 -1.93 12.69
CA MET A 137 -13.63 -3.18 12.00
C MET A 137 -14.95 -3.06 11.23
N LYS A 138 -15.95 -2.39 11.83
CA LYS A 138 -17.23 -2.16 11.16
C LYS A 138 -17.07 -1.23 9.97
N GLU A 139 -16.32 -0.15 10.12
CA GLU A 139 -16.01 0.80 9.05
C GLU A 139 -15.29 0.10 7.88
N ALA A 140 -14.25 -0.69 8.17
CA ALA A 140 -13.54 -1.46 7.15
C ALA A 140 -14.47 -2.43 6.39
N TYR A 141 -15.38 -3.10 7.11
CA TYR A 141 -16.36 -3.99 6.51
C TYR A 141 -17.34 -3.24 5.59
N GLU A 142 -17.88 -2.11 6.04
CA GLU A 142 -18.83 -1.31 5.24
C GLU A 142 -18.14 -0.71 4.00
N LEU A 143 -16.89 -0.26 4.11
CA LEU A 143 -16.12 0.17 2.94
C LEU A 143 -15.98 -0.98 1.94
N GLY A 144 -15.58 -2.16 2.38
CA GLY A 144 -15.40 -3.31 1.49
C GLY A 144 -16.71 -3.83 0.86
N ARG A 145 -17.85 -3.62 1.52
CA ARG A 145 -19.18 -3.94 0.94
C ARG A 145 -19.59 -3.01 -0.20
N ASN A 146 -19.14 -1.77 -0.14
CA ASN A 146 -19.57 -0.69 -1.03
C ASN A 146 -18.57 -0.42 -2.18
N CYS A 147 -17.53 -1.25 -2.28
CA CYS A 147 -16.55 -1.19 -3.36
C CYS A 147 -16.99 -1.91 -4.63
#